data_895a3f8d66ea5094280e9b32d7e985bd
#
_entry.id   895a3f8d66ea5094280e9b32d7e985bd
#
_cell.length_a   1.000
_cell.length_b   1.000
_cell.length_c   1.000
_cell.angle_alpha   90.00
_cell.angle_beta   90.00
_cell.angle_gamma   90.00
#
_symmetry.space_group_name_H-M   'P 1'
#
loop_
_entity.id
_entity.type
_entity.pdbx_description
1 polymer ?
#
loop_
_entity_poly.entity_id
_entity_poly.type
_entity_poly.pdbx_seq_one_letter_code
_entity_poly.pdbx_strand_id
1 'polypeptide(L)'
;SALSRAATVITVADVGNGSAVVVSSGGKTALLGCGGDSYYALSNIESAMDSVGADNLDFLLIPRVSEGESSLTLDVIDTFSPEYILAGETDADLNEILKTENYNLAPAADINIGGAELRYKTTNKTSTAVLGMSGADAVIVFRPSYAPETKGDILVLRENLPHGISPENYNLTVLSAEADRAPTVMGKLLSLGADAYATGGQGNIRITVFPSGRILTERMD
;
A
#
# COMPACT_ATOMS: atom_id res chain seq x y z
N SER A 1 -28.72 2.57 4.04
CA SER A 1 -28.39 2.16 2.67
C SER A 1 -27.38 1.03 2.69
N ALA A 2 -27.61 -0.04 1.94
CA ALA A 2 -26.77 -1.25 1.94
C ALA A 2 -25.33 -0.99 1.42
N LEU A 3 -25.12 0.07 0.67
CA LEU A 3 -23.82 0.44 0.08
C LEU A 3 -22.80 0.99 1.11
N SER A 4 -23.25 1.51 2.24
CA SER A 4 -22.36 2.02 3.30
C SER A 4 -21.67 0.92 4.14
N ARG A 5 -21.90 -0.34 3.81
CA ARG A 5 -21.32 -1.52 4.49
C ARG A 5 -20.58 -2.43 3.52
N ALA A 6 -20.09 -1.91 2.42
CA ALA A 6 -19.24 -2.67 1.53
C ALA A 6 -17.92 -3.03 2.21
N ALA A 7 -17.38 -4.19 1.89
CA ALA A 7 -16.05 -4.57 2.33
C ALA A 7 -15.00 -3.59 1.77
N THR A 8 -13.93 -3.36 2.50
CA THR A 8 -12.75 -2.69 1.99
C THR A 8 -11.78 -3.74 1.45
N VAL A 9 -11.29 -3.53 0.24
CA VAL A 9 -10.30 -4.40 -0.40
C VAL A 9 -8.95 -3.69 -0.41
N ILE A 10 -7.92 -4.37 0.06
CA ILE A 10 -6.53 -3.94 0.01
C ILE A 10 -5.78 -4.97 -0.82
N THR A 11 -5.11 -4.56 -1.89
CA THR A 11 -4.26 -5.45 -2.69
C THR A 11 -2.83 -4.94 -2.66
N VAL A 12 -1.93 -5.74 -2.11
CA VAL A 12 -0.48 -5.49 -2.15
C VAL A 12 0.04 -6.08 -3.46
N ALA A 13 0.47 -5.23 -4.38
CA ALA A 13 0.95 -5.66 -5.68
C ALA A 13 2.38 -6.19 -5.61
N ASP A 14 2.69 -7.21 -6.41
CA ASP A 14 4.05 -7.75 -6.57
C ASP A 14 4.85 -6.86 -7.53
N VAL A 15 5.49 -5.86 -6.98
CA VAL A 15 6.28 -4.87 -7.74
C VAL A 15 7.79 -5.06 -7.60
N GLY A 16 8.23 -6.19 -7.02
CA GLY A 16 9.64 -6.43 -6.72
C GLY A 16 10.09 -5.62 -5.51
N ASN A 17 11.22 -4.89 -5.65
CA ASN A 17 11.75 -4.02 -4.61
C ASN A 17 10.99 -2.69 -4.56
N GLY A 18 9.76 -2.72 -4.10
CA GLY A 18 8.92 -1.53 -4.07
C GLY A 18 7.69 -1.67 -3.22
N SER A 19 6.80 -0.69 -3.35
CA SER A 19 5.52 -0.67 -2.69
C SER A 19 4.45 -0.10 -3.61
N ALA A 20 3.41 -0.88 -3.82
CA ALA A 20 2.18 -0.46 -4.48
C ALA A 20 1.01 -1.17 -3.81
N VAL A 21 0.17 -0.41 -3.13
CA VAL A 21 -0.98 -0.93 -2.39
C VAL A 21 -2.26 -0.30 -2.91
N VAL A 22 -3.07 -1.07 -3.62
CA VAL A 22 -4.39 -0.65 -4.09
C VAL A 22 -5.39 -0.80 -2.96
N VAL A 23 -6.14 0.26 -2.68
CA VAL A 23 -7.23 0.28 -1.69
C VAL A 23 -8.52 0.64 -2.39
N SER A 24 -9.54 -0.21 -2.28
CA SER A 24 -10.88 0.08 -2.77
C SER A 24 -11.91 -0.01 -1.64
N SER A 25 -12.65 1.06 -1.43
CA SER A 25 -13.67 1.16 -0.38
C SER A 25 -14.79 2.11 -0.79
N GLY A 26 -16.05 1.70 -0.62
CA GLY A 26 -17.21 2.55 -0.85
C GLY A 26 -17.30 3.16 -2.26
N GLY A 27 -16.75 2.51 -3.28
CA GLY A 27 -16.72 2.98 -4.66
C GLY A 27 -15.60 3.98 -4.97
N LYS A 28 -14.64 4.16 -4.07
CA LYS A 28 -13.43 4.95 -4.27
C LYS A 28 -12.21 4.05 -4.31
N THR A 29 -11.23 4.39 -5.14
CA THR A 29 -9.98 3.62 -5.30
C THR A 29 -8.76 4.52 -5.15
N ALA A 30 -7.81 4.06 -4.35
CA ALA A 30 -6.54 4.73 -4.13
C ALA A 30 -5.36 3.77 -4.39
N LEU A 31 -4.26 4.30 -4.89
CA LEU A 31 -2.96 3.63 -4.95
C LEU A 31 -2.00 4.31 -3.97
N LEU A 32 -1.42 3.53 -3.08
CA LEU A 32 -0.50 4.00 -2.04
C LEU A 32 0.92 3.48 -2.36
N GLY A 33 1.80 4.39 -2.77
CA GLY A 33 3.07 4.07 -3.42
C GLY A 33 2.88 3.63 -4.87
N CYS A 34 3.85 3.94 -5.71
CA CYS A 34 3.87 3.53 -7.12
C CYS A 34 5.33 3.31 -7.58
N GLY A 35 6.07 2.51 -6.84
CA GLY A 35 7.44 2.18 -7.18
C GLY A 35 7.72 0.70 -7.13
N GLY A 36 8.74 0.29 -7.86
CA GLY A 36 9.20 -1.08 -7.94
C GLY A 36 10.15 -1.26 -9.12
N ASP A 37 10.88 -2.36 -9.12
CA ASP A 37 11.87 -2.71 -10.14
C ASP A 37 11.53 -4.01 -10.91
N SER A 38 10.40 -4.65 -10.58
CA SER A 38 9.93 -5.79 -11.35
C SER A 38 9.52 -5.38 -12.76
N TYR A 39 9.92 -6.18 -13.77
CA TYR A 39 9.47 -6.01 -15.14
C TYR A 39 7.93 -6.02 -15.27
N TYR A 40 7.25 -6.72 -14.37
CA TYR A 40 5.79 -6.85 -14.35
C TYR A 40 5.11 -5.88 -13.36
N ALA A 41 5.84 -4.92 -12.77
CA ALA A 41 5.31 -4.08 -11.71
C ALA A 41 4.03 -3.33 -12.12
N LEU A 42 4.03 -2.68 -13.29
CA LEU A 42 2.84 -1.97 -13.79
C LEU A 42 1.68 -2.93 -14.05
N SER A 43 1.92 -4.06 -14.74
CA SER A 43 0.86 -5.04 -15.02
C SER A 43 0.29 -5.70 -13.77
N ASN A 44 1.08 -5.84 -12.71
CA ASN A 44 0.59 -6.32 -11.42
C ASN A 44 -0.26 -5.27 -10.70
N ILE A 45 0.04 -3.96 -10.86
CA ILE A 45 -0.83 -2.88 -10.40
C ILE A 45 -2.14 -2.87 -11.23
N GLU A 46 -2.07 -3.01 -12.57
CA GLU A 46 -3.25 -3.14 -13.44
C GLU A 46 -4.14 -4.30 -12.98
N SER A 47 -3.56 -5.48 -12.77
CA SER A 47 -4.30 -6.65 -12.26
C SER A 47 -4.97 -6.38 -10.90
N ALA A 48 -4.29 -5.65 -10.01
CA ALA A 48 -4.88 -5.25 -8.72
C ALA A 48 -6.06 -4.29 -8.90
N MET A 49 -5.97 -3.32 -9.82
CA MET A 49 -7.04 -2.39 -10.17
C MET A 49 -8.24 -3.11 -10.80
N ASP A 50 -7.98 -3.98 -11.78
CA ASP A 50 -9.01 -4.79 -12.45
C ASP A 50 -9.77 -5.67 -11.44
N SER A 51 -9.07 -6.21 -10.45
CA SER A 51 -9.67 -7.08 -9.43
C SER A 51 -10.73 -6.39 -8.57
N VAL A 52 -10.73 -5.06 -8.54
CA VAL A 52 -11.73 -4.24 -7.84
C VAL A 52 -12.65 -3.50 -8.82
N GLY A 53 -12.49 -3.74 -10.13
CA GLY A 53 -13.30 -3.13 -11.18
C GLY A 53 -13.07 -1.63 -11.33
N ALA A 54 -11.84 -1.16 -11.12
CA ALA A 54 -11.49 0.26 -11.20
C ALA A 54 -10.61 0.55 -12.42
N ASP A 55 -11.11 1.38 -13.32
CA ASP A 55 -10.38 1.84 -14.51
C ASP A 55 -9.54 3.11 -14.23
N ASN A 56 -9.90 3.86 -13.17
CA ASN A 56 -9.24 5.12 -12.79
C ASN A 56 -8.96 5.15 -11.29
N LEU A 57 -8.01 6.01 -10.90
CA LEU A 57 -7.70 6.28 -9.50
C LEU A 57 -8.39 7.56 -9.01
N ASP A 58 -9.08 7.50 -7.88
CA ASP A 58 -9.49 8.72 -7.17
C ASP A 58 -8.29 9.40 -6.49
N PHE A 59 -7.37 8.60 -5.93
CA PHE A 59 -6.19 9.10 -5.24
C PHE A 59 -4.93 8.32 -5.60
N LEU A 60 -3.84 9.04 -5.80
CA LEU A 60 -2.47 8.52 -5.81
C LEU A 60 -1.70 9.13 -4.64
N LEU A 61 -1.18 8.30 -3.74
CA LEU A 61 -0.24 8.71 -2.70
C LEU A 61 1.18 8.34 -3.11
N ILE A 62 2.05 9.34 -3.26
CA ILE A 62 3.49 9.19 -3.45
C ILE A 62 4.16 9.50 -2.12
N PRO A 63 4.50 8.49 -1.29
CA PRO A 63 4.96 8.74 0.07
C PRO A 63 6.33 9.40 0.11
N ARG A 64 7.21 9.05 -0.84
CA ARG A 64 8.59 9.53 -0.93
C ARG A 64 9.10 9.45 -2.36
N VAL A 65 10.14 10.24 -2.64
CA VAL A 65 10.92 10.11 -3.86
C VAL A 65 11.99 9.04 -3.67
N SER A 66 11.75 7.88 -4.22
CA SER A 66 12.70 6.76 -4.27
C SER A 66 12.28 5.75 -5.33
N GLU A 67 13.22 4.94 -5.78
CA GLU A 67 12.93 3.87 -6.75
C GLU A 67 11.78 2.97 -6.30
N GLY A 68 11.72 2.62 -5.03
CA GLY A 68 10.68 1.73 -4.50
C GLY A 68 9.34 2.37 -4.19
N GLU A 69 9.19 3.70 -4.21
CA GLU A 69 7.92 4.36 -3.89
C GLU A 69 7.38 5.26 -5.00
N SER A 70 8.19 5.64 -5.99
CA SER A 70 7.80 6.62 -7.01
C SER A 70 8.30 6.34 -8.44
N SER A 71 9.05 5.26 -8.68
CA SER A 71 9.66 4.99 -10.00
C SER A 71 8.65 4.82 -11.14
N LEU A 72 7.42 4.41 -10.84
CA LEU A 72 6.35 4.19 -11.81
C LEU A 72 5.34 5.35 -11.89
N THR A 73 5.66 6.52 -11.32
CA THR A 73 4.70 7.64 -11.20
C THR A 73 4.13 8.05 -12.56
N LEU A 74 4.98 8.23 -13.57
CA LEU A 74 4.53 8.64 -14.90
C LEU A 74 3.63 7.57 -15.53
N ASP A 75 4.06 6.31 -15.50
CA ASP A 75 3.30 5.20 -16.07
C ASP A 75 1.92 5.04 -15.39
N VAL A 76 1.88 5.23 -14.08
CA VAL A 76 0.64 5.17 -13.28
C VAL A 76 -0.30 6.33 -13.63
N ILE A 77 0.23 7.56 -13.80
CA ILE A 77 -0.57 8.73 -14.20
C ILE A 77 -1.14 8.50 -15.60
N ASP A 78 -0.32 8.07 -16.55
CA ASP A 78 -0.73 7.84 -17.94
C ASP A 78 -1.75 6.70 -18.05
N THR A 79 -1.63 5.66 -17.22
CA THR A 79 -2.52 4.49 -17.27
C THR A 79 -3.84 4.71 -16.54
N PHE A 80 -3.81 5.30 -15.32
CA PHE A 80 -4.97 5.34 -14.42
C PHE A 80 -5.55 6.73 -14.19
N SER A 81 -4.95 7.79 -14.71
CA SER A 81 -5.46 9.17 -14.65
C SER A 81 -5.98 9.56 -13.26
N PRO A 82 -5.14 9.63 -12.21
CA PRO A 82 -5.58 9.92 -10.87
C PRO A 82 -6.28 11.28 -10.77
N GLU A 83 -7.46 11.32 -10.13
CA GLU A 83 -8.19 12.57 -9.93
C GLU A 83 -7.44 13.54 -9.02
N TYR A 84 -6.71 12.98 -8.03
CA TYR A 84 -5.93 13.75 -7.06
C TYR A 84 -4.66 13.02 -6.66
N ILE A 85 -3.55 13.76 -6.60
CA ILE A 85 -2.25 13.23 -6.17
C ILE A 85 -1.81 13.90 -4.87
N LEU A 86 -1.39 13.10 -3.90
CA LEU A 86 -0.72 13.56 -2.69
C LEU A 86 0.73 13.10 -2.72
N ALA A 87 1.67 14.05 -2.68
CA ALA A 87 3.09 13.75 -2.57
C ALA A 87 3.58 14.13 -1.16
N GLY A 88 4.26 13.22 -0.48
CA GLY A 88 4.85 13.45 0.83
C GLY A 88 6.15 14.25 0.76
N GLU A 89 6.90 14.08 -0.31
CA GLU A 89 8.07 14.85 -0.70
C GLU A 89 8.18 14.91 -2.22
N THR A 90 8.96 15.84 -2.75
CA THR A 90 9.26 15.96 -4.18
C THR A 90 10.75 16.27 -4.42
N ASP A 91 11.21 16.01 -5.64
CA ASP A 91 12.45 16.50 -6.22
C ASP A 91 12.19 17.16 -7.57
N ALA A 92 13.24 17.49 -8.31
CA ALA A 92 13.11 18.18 -9.59
C ALA A 92 12.39 17.32 -10.64
N ASP A 93 12.66 16.03 -10.69
CA ASP A 93 12.10 15.10 -11.67
C ASP A 93 10.61 14.84 -11.38
N LEU A 94 10.25 14.57 -10.14
CA LEU A 94 8.85 14.39 -9.74
C LEU A 94 8.03 15.68 -9.94
N ASN A 95 8.60 16.86 -9.63
CA ASN A 95 7.94 18.14 -9.88
C ASN A 95 7.67 18.37 -11.37
N GLU A 96 8.58 17.94 -12.26
CA GLU A 96 8.37 18.03 -13.71
C GLU A 96 7.22 17.13 -14.16
N ILE A 97 7.13 15.91 -13.62
CA ILE A 97 6.01 14.98 -13.88
C ILE A 97 4.68 15.57 -13.38
N LEU A 98 4.66 16.12 -12.18
CA LEU A 98 3.44 16.59 -11.52
C LEU A 98 2.99 18.00 -11.94
N LYS A 99 3.77 18.76 -12.71
CA LYS A 99 3.49 20.18 -13.03
C LYS A 99 2.14 20.44 -13.70
N THR A 100 1.60 19.44 -14.40
CA THR A 100 0.29 19.53 -15.09
C THR A 100 -0.83 18.83 -14.33
N GLU A 101 -0.51 18.18 -13.23
CA GLU A 101 -1.43 17.36 -12.46
C GLU A 101 -2.06 18.14 -11.30
N ASN A 102 -3.23 17.67 -10.85
CA ASN A 102 -3.85 18.16 -9.62
C ASN A 102 -3.20 17.48 -8.40
N TYR A 103 -2.17 18.12 -7.83
CA TYR A 103 -1.45 17.53 -6.69
C TYR A 103 -1.30 18.47 -5.50
N ASN A 104 -1.09 17.89 -4.34
CA ASN A 104 -0.72 18.59 -3.11
C ASN A 104 0.57 17.99 -2.53
N LEU A 105 1.47 18.86 -2.09
CA LEU A 105 2.67 18.47 -1.36
C LEU A 105 2.41 18.60 0.13
N ALA A 106 2.31 17.48 0.82
CA ALA A 106 2.09 17.47 2.27
C ALA A 106 2.77 16.25 2.92
N PRO A 107 3.59 16.44 3.96
CA PRO A 107 4.22 15.35 4.70
C PRO A 107 3.24 14.59 5.61
N ALA A 108 2.03 15.09 5.77
CA ALA A 108 0.95 14.43 6.49
C ALA A 108 -0.41 14.85 5.93
N ALA A 109 -1.35 13.91 5.87
CA ALA A 109 -2.72 14.18 5.43
C ALA A 109 -3.70 13.13 5.98
N ASP A 110 -4.96 13.56 6.09
CA ASP A 110 -6.12 12.69 6.30
C ASP A 110 -6.97 12.69 5.03
N ILE A 111 -7.26 11.51 4.49
CA ILE A 111 -7.96 11.33 3.21
C ILE A 111 -9.10 10.34 3.41
N ASN A 112 -10.29 10.67 2.91
CA ASN A 112 -11.42 9.75 2.89
C ASN A 112 -11.41 8.95 1.58
N ILE A 113 -11.35 7.62 1.69
CA ILE A 113 -11.47 6.67 0.58
C ILE A 113 -12.80 5.94 0.76
N GLY A 114 -13.89 6.61 0.40
CA GLY A 114 -15.24 6.05 0.48
C GLY A 114 -15.64 5.64 1.89
N GLY A 115 -15.49 4.35 2.22
CA GLY A 115 -15.81 3.78 3.55
C GLY A 115 -14.61 3.64 4.48
N ALA A 116 -13.42 4.06 4.06
CA ALA A 116 -12.18 3.99 4.83
C ALA A 116 -11.55 5.38 5.00
N GLU A 117 -10.85 5.59 6.10
CA GLU A 117 -10.11 6.82 6.41
C GLU A 117 -8.61 6.53 6.39
N LEU A 118 -7.88 7.18 5.47
CA LEU A 118 -6.44 7.07 5.36
C LEU A 118 -5.76 8.22 6.09
N ARG A 119 -4.94 7.93 7.08
CA ARG A 119 -4.06 8.87 7.78
C ARG A 119 -2.62 8.59 7.37
N TYR A 120 -2.03 9.53 6.66
CA TYR A 120 -0.66 9.43 6.14
C TYR A 120 0.27 10.38 6.88
N LYS A 121 1.50 9.91 7.15
CA LYS A 121 2.57 10.74 7.72
C LYS A 121 3.94 10.26 7.25
N THR A 122 4.76 11.18 6.76
CA THR A 122 6.18 10.96 6.50
C THR A 122 7.05 11.86 7.36
N THR A 123 8.21 11.35 7.74
CA THR A 123 9.27 12.04 8.48
C THR A 123 10.63 11.58 7.95
N ASN A 124 11.72 12.17 8.42
CA ASN A 124 13.07 11.71 8.08
C ASN A 124 13.34 10.25 8.47
N LYS A 125 12.57 9.68 9.41
CA LYS A 125 12.77 8.33 9.96
C LYS A 125 11.72 7.32 9.52
N THR A 126 10.49 7.75 9.35
CA THR A 126 9.34 6.88 9.07
C THR A 126 8.50 7.45 7.96
N SER A 127 7.90 6.58 7.16
CA SER A 127 6.82 6.91 6.23
C SER A 127 5.76 5.82 6.36
N THR A 128 4.59 6.21 6.84
CA THR A 128 3.52 5.27 7.19
C THR A 128 2.16 5.81 6.77
N ALA A 129 1.26 4.90 6.42
CA ALA A 129 -0.16 5.17 6.29
C ALA A 129 -0.95 4.25 7.21
N VAL A 130 -1.98 4.76 7.84
CA VAL A 130 -2.93 4.00 8.64
C VAL A 130 -4.28 4.10 7.98
N LEU A 131 -4.82 2.97 7.58
CA LEU A 131 -6.13 2.85 6.97
C LEU A 131 -7.12 2.38 8.02
N GLY A 132 -7.96 3.30 8.53
CA GLY A 132 -9.08 3.00 9.40
C GLY A 132 -10.27 2.50 8.60
N MET A 133 -10.75 1.30 8.89
CA MET A 133 -11.85 0.65 8.20
C MET A 133 -12.93 0.21 9.20
N SER A 134 -14.13 -0.05 8.70
CA SER A 134 -15.15 -0.67 9.55
C SER A 134 -14.73 -2.10 9.90
N GLY A 135 -14.30 -2.30 11.15
CA GLY A 135 -13.99 -3.62 11.71
C GLY A 135 -12.52 -4.00 11.81
N ALA A 136 -11.59 -3.26 11.18
CA ALA A 136 -10.16 -3.46 11.35
C ALA A 136 -9.36 -2.22 10.92
N ASP A 137 -8.12 -2.11 11.38
CA ASP A 137 -7.17 -1.09 10.93
C ASP A 137 -5.98 -1.74 10.23
N ALA A 138 -5.52 -1.14 9.12
CA ALA A 138 -4.28 -1.55 8.46
C ALA A 138 -3.20 -0.48 8.60
N VAL A 139 -1.99 -0.92 8.92
CA VAL A 139 -0.78 -0.09 8.99
C VAL A 139 0.13 -0.43 7.84
N ILE A 140 0.41 0.52 6.96
CA ILE A 140 1.26 0.37 5.79
C ILE A 140 2.56 1.13 6.04
N VAL A 141 3.69 0.43 5.98
CA VAL A 141 5.01 0.97 6.27
C VAL A 141 5.82 1.03 4.97
N PHE A 142 5.98 2.23 4.44
CA PHE A 142 6.77 2.48 3.23
C PHE A 142 8.26 2.55 3.51
N ARG A 143 8.66 3.08 4.67
CA ARG A 143 10.05 3.11 5.11
C ARG A 143 10.24 2.28 6.37
N PRO A 144 10.81 1.07 6.25
CA PRO A 144 10.91 0.10 7.34
C PRO A 144 12.13 0.35 8.26
N SER A 145 12.44 1.61 8.62
CA SER A 145 13.55 1.89 9.52
C SER A 145 13.18 1.67 10.99
N TYR A 146 11.98 2.08 11.38
CA TYR A 146 11.47 1.97 12.75
C TYR A 146 10.03 1.48 12.74
N ALA A 147 9.64 0.81 13.83
CA ALA A 147 8.26 0.39 14.05
C ALA A 147 7.30 1.60 14.00
N PRO A 148 6.12 1.47 13.40
CA PRO A 148 5.09 2.49 13.45
C PRO A 148 4.63 2.70 14.90
N GLU A 149 4.29 3.95 15.24
CA GLU A 149 3.74 4.28 16.56
C GLU A 149 2.30 3.76 16.72
N THR A 150 1.60 3.59 15.60
CA THR A 150 0.20 3.14 15.56
C THR A 150 0.14 1.62 15.43
N LYS A 151 -0.76 1.01 16.19
CA LYS A 151 -1.10 -0.42 16.08
C LYS A 151 -2.29 -0.59 15.15
N GLY A 152 -2.44 -1.78 14.59
CA GLY A 152 -3.56 -2.16 13.74
C GLY A 152 -3.75 -3.68 13.74
N ASP A 153 -4.72 -4.15 12.99
CA ASP A 153 -4.98 -5.58 12.80
C ASP A 153 -4.14 -6.16 11.66
N ILE A 154 -3.86 -5.33 10.64
CA ILE A 154 -3.11 -5.70 9.44
C ILE A 154 -1.85 -4.86 9.36
N LEU A 155 -0.72 -5.51 9.08
CA LEU A 155 0.56 -4.88 8.86
C LEU A 155 1.02 -5.14 7.42
N VAL A 156 1.27 -4.07 6.66
CA VAL A 156 1.91 -4.17 5.34
C VAL A 156 3.31 -3.61 5.44
N LEU A 157 4.29 -4.43 5.13
CA LEU A 157 5.71 -4.10 5.18
C LEU A 157 6.32 -4.10 3.79
N ARG A 158 7.34 -3.28 3.61
CA ARG A 158 8.22 -3.30 2.46
C ARG A 158 9.58 -3.85 2.85
N GLU A 159 10.08 -4.86 2.13
CA GLU A 159 11.43 -5.44 2.16
C GLU A 159 11.91 -6.00 3.51
N ASN A 160 11.79 -5.26 4.59
CA ASN A 160 12.45 -5.56 5.85
C ASN A 160 11.53 -5.36 7.06
N LEU A 161 11.89 -6.00 8.16
CA LEU A 161 11.28 -5.75 9.45
C LEU A 161 11.81 -4.43 10.04
N PRO A 162 10.93 -3.47 10.38
CA PRO A 162 11.32 -2.29 11.12
C PRO A 162 11.93 -2.62 12.48
N HIS A 163 12.90 -1.83 12.92
CA HIS A 163 13.47 -2.00 14.26
C HIS A 163 12.39 -1.77 15.32
N GLY A 164 12.26 -2.73 16.24
CA GLY A 164 11.31 -2.66 17.36
C GLY A 164 9.87 -3.06 17.02
N ILE A 165 9.63 -3.60 15.82
CA ILE A 165 8.31 -4.13 15.49
C ILE A 165 8.07 -5.47 16.16
N SER A 166 6.82 -5.69 16.55
CA SER A 166 6.30 -6.97 17.09
C SER A 166 5.19 -7.45 16.16
N PRO A 167 5.55 -8.15 15.06
CA PRO A 167 4.59 -8.56 14.03
C PRO A 167 3.55 -9.56 14.55
N GLU A 168 3.86 -10.28 15.60
CA GLU A 168 2.93 -11.19 16.32
C GLU A 168 1.74 -10.48 16.96
N ASN A 169 1.79 -9.16 17.08
CA ASN A 169 0.69 -8.34 17.61
C ASN A 169 -0.33 -7.94 16.53
N TYR A 170 -0.10 -8.33 15.26
CA TYR A 170 -1.03 -8.12 14.16
C TYR A 170 -1.71 -9.43 13.78
N ASN A 171 -2.98 -9.36 13.40
CA ASN A 171 -3.74 -10.53 12.95
C ASN A 171 -3.23 -11.05 11.59
N LEU A 172 -2.64 -10.17 10.80
CA LEU A 172 -2.10 -10.48 9.48
C LEU A 172 -0.91 -9.58 9.16
N THR A 173 0.15 -10.15 8.62
CA THR A 173 1.28 -9.39 8.07
C THR A 173 1.46 -9.71 6.58
N VAL A 174 1.58 -8.68 5.74
CA VAL A 174 1.91 -8.84 4.31
C VAL A 174 3.21 -8.14 4.00
N LEU A 175 4.13 -8.87 3.39
CA LEU A 175 5.45 -8.39 2.98
C LEU A 175 5.46 -8.14 1.47
N SER A 176 5.70 -6.90 1.06
CA SER A 176 6.09 -6.55 -0.31
C SER A 176 7.60 -6.65 -0.42
N ALA A 177 8.11 -7.59 -1.19
CA ALA A 177 9.55 -7.83 -1.33
C ALA A 177 9.87 -8.59 -2.61
N GLU A 178 11.12 -8.48 -3.06
CA GLU A 178 11.66 -9.30 -4.13
C GLU A 178 11.62 -10.81 -3.80
N ALA A 179 11.56 -11.63 -4.84
CA ALA A 179 11.46 -13.08 -4.71
C ALA A 179 12.66 -13.72 -3.97
N ASP A 180 13.85 -13.16 -4.09
CA ASP A 180 15.06 -13.65 -3.43
C ASP A 180 15.17 -13.22 -1.96
N ARG A 181 14.59 -12.08 -1.58
CA ARG A 181 14.57 -11.56 -0.21
C ARG A 181 13.40 -12.08 0.62
N ALA A 182 12.25 -12.29 -0.01
CA ALA A 182 11.03 -12.71 0.66
C ALA A 182 11.22 -13.92 1.59
N PRO A 183 11.91 -15.02 1.21
CA PRO A 183 12.08 -16.18 2.09
C PRO A 183 12.81 -15.87 3.40
N THR A 184 13.83 -15.00 3.34
CA THR A 184 14.62 -14.63 4.53
C THR A 184 13.79 -13.83 5.54
N VAL A 185 13.03 -12.85 5.05
CA VAL A 185 12.19 -12.00 5.92
C VAL A 185 10.98 -12.78 6.42
N MET A 186 10.37 -13.61 5.57
CA MET A 186 9.28 -14.51 5.95
C MET A 186 9.70 -15.49 7.05
N GLY A 187 10.92 -16.07 6.95
CA GLY A 187 11.46 -16.93 8.00
C GLY A 187 11.53 -16.22 9.36
N LYS A 188 11.91 -14.95 9.39
CA LYS A 188 11.92 -14.13 10.61
C LYS A 188 10.50 -13.86 11.11
N LEU A 189 9.58 -13.46 10.24
CA LEU A 189 8.18 -13.20 10.59
C LEU A 189 7.54 -14.44 11.24
N LEU A 190 7.68 -15.59 10.60
CA LEU A 190 7.15 -16.87 11.11
C LEU A 190 7.79 -17.28 12.44
N SER A 191 9.11 -17.05 12.59
CA SER A 191 9.81 -17.35 13.87
C SER A 191 9.34 -16.47 15.03
N LEU A 192 8.78 -15.29 14.74
CA LEU A 192 8.16 -14.39 15.70
C LEU A 192 6.68 -14.70 15.94
N GLY A 193 6.12 -15.70 15.27
CA GLY A 193 4.74 -16.12 15.45
C GLY A 193 3.72 -15.31 14.64
N ALA A 194 4.16 -14.55 13.62
CA ALA A 194 3.26 -13.81 12.75
C ALA A 194 2.51 -14.72 11.77
N ASP A 195 1.24 -14.44 11.50
CA ASP A 195 0.54 -14.95 10.33
C ASP A 195 0.92 -14.05 9.14
N ALA A 196 1.68 -14.58 8.19
CA ALA A 196 2.33 -13.75 7.18
C ALA A 196 2.25 -14.31 5.76
N TYR A 197 2.14 -13.38 4.80
CA TYR A 197 2.19 -13.61 3.35
C TYR A 197 3.24 -12.70 2.72
N ALA A 198 3.77 -13.08 1.56
CA ALA A 198 4.68 -12.24 0.80
C ALA A 198 4.29 -12.22 -0.68
N THR A 199 4.52 -11.08 -1.35
CA THR A 199 4.36 -10.99 -2.81
C THR A 199 5.46 -11.73 -3.54
N GLY A 200 6.69 -11.44 -3.31
CA GLY A 200 7.97 -12.02 -3.76
C GLY A 200 7.93 -13.16 -4.76
N GLY A 201 7.52 -12.91 -6.01
CA GLY A 201 7.37 -13.92 -7.06
C GLY A 201 6.18 -14.88 -6.87
N GLN A 202 5.26 -14.55 -5.96
CA GLN A 202 4.05 -15.33 -5.70
C GLN A 202 2.76 -14.61 -6.12
N GLY A 203 2.90 -13.47 -6.80
CA GLY A 203 1.79 -12.65 -7.27
C GLY A 203 1.26 -11.68 -6.21
N ASN A 204 0.20 -10.97 -6.56
CA ASN A 204 -0.45 -10.01 -5.70
C ASN A 204 -1.12 -10.69 -4.49
N ILE A 205 -1.12 -10.00 -3.34
CA ILE A 205 -1.85 -10.45 -2.13
C ILE A 205 -3.06 -9.55 -1.93
N ARG A 206 -4.25 -10.12 -2.03
CA ARG A 206 -5.52 -9.43 -1.78
C ARG A 206 -6.02 -9.70 -0.38
N ILE A 207 -6.43 -8.65 0.31
CA ILE A 207 -7.02 -8.68 1.65
C ILE A 207 -8.40 -8.06 1.56
N THR A 208 -9.42 -8.78 1.96
CA THR A 208 -10.80 -8.27 2.05
C THR A 208 -11.17 -8.12 3.51
N VAL A 209 -11.47 -6.90 3.93
CA VAL A 209 -11.93 -6.57 5.28
C VAL A 209 -13.43 -6.33 5.25
N PHE A 210 -14.17 -7.18 5.93
CA PHE A 210 -15.62 -7.07 6.04
C PHE A 210 -16.00 -6.15 7.22
N PRO A 211 -17.15 -5.48 7.18
CA PRO A 211 -17.64 -4.66 8.29
C PRO A 211 -17.80 -5.40 9.62
N SER A 212 -17.85 -6.72 9.58
CA SER A 212 -17.88 -7.59 10.76
C SER A 212 -16.52 -7.75 11.46
N GLY A 213 -15.44 -7.20 10.90
CA GLY A 213 -14.06 -7.43 11.33
C GLY A 213 -13.45 -8.73 10.78
N ARG A 214 -14.18 -9.51 9.96
CA ARG A 214 -13.61 -10.67 9.29
C ARG A 214 -12.62 -10.22 8.23
N ILE A 215 -11.43 -10.83 8.25
CA ILE A 215 -10.37 -10.63 7.25
C ILE A 215 -10.27 -11.91 6.41
N LEU A 216 -10.23 -11.75 5.09
CA LEU A 216 -9.97 -12.82 4.13
C LEU A 216 -8.73 -12.46 3.33
N THR A 217 -7.79 -13.39 3.18
CA THR A 217 -6.55 -13.19 2.42
C THR A 217 -6.48 -14.17 1.27
N GLU A 218 -6.16 -13.70 0.09
CA GLU A 218 -6.07 -14.47 -1.15
C GLU A 218 -4.80 -14.09 -1.92
N ARG A 219 -4.17 -15.07 -2.55
CA ARG A 219 -3.16 -14.83 -3.59
C ARG A 219 -3.87 -14.68 -4.92
N MET A 220 -3.40 -13.75 -5.72
CA MET A 220 -3.89 -13.50 -7.06
C MET A 220 -2.78 -13.88 -8.04
N ASP A 221 -3.07 -14.81 -8.92
CA ASP A 221 -2.17 -15.26 -9.99
C ASP A 221 -2.15 -14.26 -11.15
#